data_2fceb3a48e55cb9d060593349007d042
#
_entry.id   2fceb3a48e55cb9d060593349007d042
#
_cell.length_a   1.000
_cell.length_b   1.000
_cell.length_c   1.000
_cell.angle_alpha   90.00
_cell.angle_beta   90.00
_cell.angle_gamma   90.00
#
_symmetry.space_group_name_H-M   'P 1'
#
loop_
_entity.id
_entity.type
_entity.pdbx_description
1 polymer ?
#
loop_
_entity_poly.entity_id
_entity_poly.type
_entity_poly.pdbx_seq_one_letter_code
_entity_poly.pdbx_strand_id
1 'polypeptide(L)'
;LLATRIEDEALPTVLGYGHGDVVRGLEDQWIEGLNPWVTTQVDDKLYGRGTADNKGQHTINMVAIRRVLEVRGSLGFNSKFMVEMGEENGSPGIFGVVEANLDKFSADVFIASDGPRISPERPTIFLGARGCRNFELVLKCRDGGHHSGNWGGLLTNPGIVMAHALKSIVSPNGK
;
A
#
# COMPACT_ATOMS: atom_id res chain seq x y z
N LEU A 1 5.39 9.98 -9.83
CA LEU A 1 4.78 10.55 -11.03
C LEU A 1 3.53 11.32 -10.65
N LEU A 2 3.35 12.52 -11.18
CA LEU A 2 2.08 13.26 -11.12
C LEU A 2 1.68 13.60 -12.56
N ALA A 3 0.52 13.10 -12.99
CA ALA A 3 -0.12 13.47 -14.24
C ALA A 3 -1.26 14.45 -13.96
N THR A 4 -1.43 15.45 -14.82
CA THR A 4 -2.43 16.49 -14.61
C THR A 4 -3.16 16.80 -15.91
N ARG A 5 -4.48 16.91 -15.84
CA ARG A 5 -5.38 17.41 -16.87
C ARG A 5 -6.25 18.51 -16.26
N ILE A 6 -6.06 19.73 -16.70
CA ILE A 6 -6.91 20.86 -16.34
C ILE A 6 -7.84 21.14 -17.51
N GLU A 7 -9.14 21.16 -17.27
CA GLU A 7 -10.16 21.50 -18.24
C GLU A 7 -10.61 22.97 -18.07
N ASP A 8 -10.82 23.40 -16.84
CA ASP A 8 -11.17 24.78 -16.47
C ASP A 8 -10.80 25.01 -15.00
N GLU A 9 -10.19 26.16 -14.70
CA GLU A 9 -9.81 26.52 -13.34
C GLU A 9 -10.99 26.66 -12.37
N ALA A 10 -12.19 26.93 -12.89
CA ALA A 10 -13.41 27.02 -12.08
C ALA A 10 -14.00 25.63 -11.70
N LEU A 11 -13.54 24.55 -12.33
CA LEU A 11 -14.01 23.21 -12.03
C LEU A 11 -13.30 22.59 -10.82
N PRO A 12 -13.99 21.73 -10.08
CA PRO A 12 -13.36 21.00 -8.97
C PRO A 12 -12.24 20.09 -9.48
N THR A 13 -11.22 19.93 -8.66
CA THR A 13 -10.06 19.08 -8.94
C THR A 13 -10.14 17.77 -8.16
N VAL A 14 -10.02 16.66 -8.84
CA VAL A 14 -9.95 15.31 -8.26
C VAL A 14 -8.52 14.80 -8.36
N LEU A 15 -7.92 14.44 -7.23
CA LEU A 15 -6.63 13.76 -7.15
C LEU A 15 -6.86 12.26 -6.96
N GLY A 16 -6.47 11.48 -7.94
CA GLY A 16 -6.38 10.03 -7.85
C GLY A 16 -5.01 9.58 -7.37
N TYR A 17 -4.96 8.44 -6.72
CA TYR A 17 -3.75 7.80 -6.21
C TYR A 17 -3.68 6.33 -6.61
N GLY A 18 -2.45 5.86 -6.84
CA GLY A 18 -2.11 4.46 -6.97
C GLY A 18 -0.62 4.24 -6.78
N HIS A 19 -0.21 2.99 -6.58
CA HIS A 19 1.20 2.62 -6.53
C HIS A 19 1.55 1.53 -7.55
N GLY A 20 2.79 1.55 -8.01
CA GLY A 20 3.26 0.65 -9.07
C GLY A 20 4.21 -0.44 -8.57
N ASP A 21 4.75 -0.30 -7.35
CA ASP A 21 5.53 -1.34 -6.70
C ASP A 21 4.63 -2.48 -6.20
N VAL A 22 5.24 -3.57 -5.83
CA VAL A 22 4.54 -4.79 -5.39
C VAL A 22 5.41 -5.53 -4.37
N VAL A 23 4.78 -6.31 -3.49
CA VAL A 23 5.46 -7.25 -2.60
C VAL A 23 6.14 -8.38 -3.38
N ARG A 24 6.87 -9.24 -2.68
CA ARG A 24 7.60 -10.38 -3.27
C ARG A 24 6.67 -11.27 -4.10
N GLY A 25 7.22 -11.86 -5.15
CA GLY A 25 6.52 -12.80 -6.04
C GLY A 25 6.01 -14.03 -5.30
N LEU A 26 6.88 -14.64 -4.47
CA LEU A 26 6.61 -15.92 -3.77
C LEU A 26 6.24 -17.02 -4.77
N GLU A 27 7.07 -17.19 -5.79
CA GLU A 27 6.86 -18.01 -6.98
C GLU A 27 6.44 -19.44 -6.63
N ASP A 28 7.03 -20.00 -5.58
CA ASP A 28 6.78 -21.37 -5.12
C ASP A 28 5.40 -21.56 -4.45
N GLN A 29 4.68 -20.48 -4.18
CA GLN A 29 3.38 -20.51 -3.50
C GLN A 29 2.21 -20.31 -4.46
N TRP A 30 2.48 -20.12 -5.75
CA TRP A 30 1.44 -19.96 -6.75
C TRP A 30 0.88 -21.31 -7.20
N ILE A 31 -0.40 -21.30 -7.58
CA ILE A 31 -1.06 -22.48 -8.16
C ILE A 31 -0.32 -22.87 -9.45
N GLU A 32 -0.19 -24.17 -9.69
CA GLU A 32 0.44 -24.69 -10.89
C GLU A 32 -0.13 -24.06 -12.18
N GLY A 33 0.75 -23.65 -13.07
CA GLY A 33 0.39 -22.96 -14.30
C GLY A 33 0.23 -21.44 -14.17
N LEU A 34 0.32 -20.86 -12.97
CA LEU A 34 0.31 -19.42 -12.75
C LEU A 34 1.69 -18.93 -12.29
N ASN A 35 2.02 -17.70 -12.67
CA ASN A 35 3.29 -17.05 -12.32
C ASN A 35 3.03 -15.62 -11.89
N PRO A 36 3.65 -15.14 -10.78
CA PRO A 36 3.44 -13.78 -10.30
C PRO A 36 3.82 -12.70 -11.31
N TRP A 37 4.81 -12.96 -12.16
CA TRP A 37 5.39 -11.99 -13.10
C TRP A 37 4.79 -12.02 -14.50
N VAL A 38 3.89 -12.96 -14.74
CA VAL A 38 3.20 -13.11 -16.03
C VAL A 38 1.69 -13.03 -15.79
N THR A 39 1.07 -11.96 -16.27
CA THR A 39 -0.38 -11.83 -16.16
C THR A 39 -1.06 -12.89 -17.00
N THR A 40 -1.81 -13.76 -16.35
CA THR A 40 -2.51 -14.89 -16.96
C THR A 40 -4.01 -14.72 -16.77
N GLN A 41 -4.76 -14.80 -17.88
CA GLN A 41 -6.22 -14.82 -17.82
C GLN A 41 -6.72 -16.27 -17.68
N VAL A 42 -7.55 -16.50 -16.67
CA VAL A 42 -8.30 -17.75 -16.49
C VAL A 42 -9.77 -17.36 -16.34
N ASP A 43 -10.59 -17.76 -17.27
CA ASP A 43 -11.99 -17.36 -17.36
C ASP A 43 -12.15 -15.83 -17.36
N ASP A 44 -12.85 -15.26 -16.40
CA ASP A 44 -13.11 -13.83 -16.21
C ASP A 44 -12.11 -13.13 -15.26
N LYS A 45 -11.05 -13.82 -14.84
CA LYS A 45 -10.09 -13.35 -13.85
C LYS A 45 -8.69 -13.19 -14.43
N LEU A 46 -8.00 -12.15 -13.99
CA LEU A 46 -6.58 -11.93 -14.27
C LEU A 46 -5.75 -12.25 -13.03
N TYR A 47 -4.80 -13.14 -13.19
CA TYR A 47 -3.86 -13.55 -12.16
C TYR A 47 -2.48 -12.97 -12.44
N GLY A 48 -1.83 -12.47 -11.41
CA GLY A 48 -0.48 -11.92 -11.46
C GLY A 48 -0.23 -11.00 -10.28
N ARG A 49 1.02 -10.80 -9.90
CA ARG A 49 1.40 -9.89 -8.83
C ARG A 49 1.12 -8.45 -9.27
N GLY A 50 0.34 -7.70 -8.46
CA GLY A 50 -0.08 -6.34 -8.75
C GLY A 50 -1.37 -6.22 -9.58
N THR A 51 -1.99 -7.32 -10.03
CA THR A 51 -3.28 -7.25 -10.75
C THR A 51 -4.42 -6.80 -9.85
N ALA A 52 -4.34 -7.07 -8.55
CA ALA A 52 -5.28 -6.55 -7.57
C ALA A 52 -4.69 -5.36 -6.82
N ASP A 53 -3.48 -5.49 -6.31
CA ASP A 53 -2.78 -4.54 -5.48
C ASP A 53 -1.47 -4.11 -6.16
N ASN A 54 -1.39 -2.91 -6.68
CA ASN A 54 -2.46 -1.90 -6.87
C ASN A 54 -2.64 -1.53 -8.36
N LYS A 55 -1.78 -2.06 -9.28
CA LYS A 55 -1.79 -1.71 -10.72
C LYS A 55 -3.15 -1.95 -11.40
N GLY A 56 -3.88 -2.99 -11.01
CA GLY A 56 -5.22 -3.23 -11.55
C GLY A 56 -6.21 -2.13 -11.13
N GLN A 57 -6.20 -1.73 -9.88
CA GLN A 57 -7.14 -0.74 -9.33
C GLN A 57 -6.95 0.63 -9.99
N HIS A 58 -5.72 1.15 -10.04
CA HIS A 58 -5.49 2.43 -10.68
C HIS A 58 -5.63 2.38 -12.22
N THR A 59 -5.40 1.22 -12.85
CA THR A 59 -5.69 1.03 -14.27
C THR A 59 -7.19 1.16 -14.57
N ILE A 60 -8.05 0.63 -13.69
CA ILE A 60 -9.52 0.79 -13.81
C ILE A 60 -9.88 2.28 -13.80
N ASN A 61 -9.30 3.06 -12.88
CA ASN A 61 -9.55 4.51 -12.82
C ASN A 61 -9.12 5.22 -14.11
N MET A 62 -7.94 4.90 -14.64
CA MET A 62 -7.45 5.49 -15.90
C MET A 62 -8.33 5.10 -17.10
N VAL A 63 -8.79 3.84 -17.15
CA VAL A 63 -9.72 3.39 -18.21
C VAL A 63 -11.07 4.10 -18.07
N ALA A 64 -11.58 4.29 -16.86
CA ALA A 64 -12.83 5.04 -16.65
C ALA A 64 -12.70 6.49 -17.13
N ILE A 65 -11.63 7.19 -16.77
CA ILE A 65 -11.34 8.55 -17.27
C ILE A 65 -11.31 8.57 -18.79
N ARG A 66 -10.58 7.64 -19.40
CA ARG A 66 -10.52 7.54 -20.88
C ARG A 66 -11.89 7.33 -21.51
N ARG A 67 -12.71 6.45 -20.94
CA ARG A 67 -14.07 6.20 -21.46
C ARG A 67 -14.99 7.41 -21.34
N VAL A 68 -14.90 8.14 -20.25
CA VAL A 68 -15.67 9.40 -20.10
C VAL A 68 -15.25 10.40 -21.18
N LEU A 69 -13.96 10.58 -21.42
CA LEU A 69 -13.45 11.46 -22.47
C LEU A 69 -13.87 11.04 -23.87
N GLU A 70 -13.81 9.74 -24.18
CA GLU A 70 -14.26 9.19 -25.49
C GLU A 70 -15.75 9.46 -25.75
N VAL A 71 -16.59 9.36 -24.72
CA VAL A 71 -18.05 9.49 -24.85
C VAL A 71 -18.50 10.95 -24.77
N ARG A 72 -17.90 11.74 -23.86
CA ARG A 72 -18.39 13.09 -23.52
C ARG A 72 -17.49 14.22 -24.07
N GLY A 73 -16.26 13.90 -24.48
CA GLY A 73 -15.25 14.88 -24.90
C GLY A 73 -14.59 15.64 -23.74
N SER A 74 -15.17 15.60 -22.55
CA SER A 74 -14.65 16.25 -21.36
C SER A 74 -14.99 15.45 -20.10
N LEU A 75 -14.25 15.69 -19.01
CA LEU A 75 -14.52 15.09 -17.70
C LEU A 75 -15.60 15.86 -16.94
N GLY A 76 -15.63 17.18 -17.07
CA GLY A 76 -16.42 18.08 -16.23
C GLY A 76 -15.80 18.32 -14.85
N PHE A 77 -14.52 17.97 -14.68
CA PHE A 77 -13.67 18.22 -13.52
C PHE A 77 -12.20 18.19 -13.93
N ASN A 78 -11.34 18.82 -13.14
CA ASN A 78 -9.89 18.72 -13.31
C ASN A 78 -9.38 17.43 -12.68
N SER A 79 -8.54 16.70 -13.39
CA SER A 79 -7.99 15.43 -12.92
C SER A 79 -6.49 15.55 -12.68
N LYS A 80 -6.07 15.18 -11.48
CA LYS A 80 -4.67 14.90 -11.15
C LYS A 80 -4.57 13.43 -10.78
N PHE A 81 -3.45 12.79 -11.12
CA PHE A 81 -3.22 11.40 -10.77
C PHE A 81 -1.78 11.20 -10.30
N MET A 82 -1.61 10.74 -9.07
CA MET A 82 -0.33 10.43 -8.47
C MET A 82 -0.09 8.93 -8.50
N VAL A 83 1.11 8.52 -8.95
CA VAL A 83 1.59 7.15 -8.82
C VAL A 83 2.95 7.16 -8.13
N GLU A 84 3.06 6.41 -7.05
CA GLU A 84 4.32 6.16 -6.36
C GLU A 84 4.85 4.75 -6.61
N MET A 85 6.08 4.47 -6.14
CA MET A 85 6.78 3.20 -6.33
C MET A 85 7.41 2.69 -5.02
N GLY A 86 6.82 2.99 -3.89
CA GLY A 86 7.36 2.62 -2.58
C GLY A 86 6.30 2.36 -1.50
N GLU A 87 5.03 2.21 -1.87
CA GLU A 87 3.92 2.04 -0.94
C GLU A 87 4.12 0.82 -0.05
N GLU A 88 4.48 -0.31 -0.63
CA GLU A 88 4.70 -1.60 0.03
C GLU A 88 5.87 -1.59 1.04
N ASN A 89 6.67 -0.52 1.02
CA ASN A 89 7.76 -0.27 1.97
C ASN A 89 7.48 0.94 2.89
N GLY A 90 6.21 1.42 2.94
CA GLY A 90 5.79 2.56 3.75
C GLY A 90 6.06 3.91 3.13
N SER A 91 6.06 4.00 1.80
CA SER A 91 6.14 5.24 1.00
C SER A 91 7.34 6.15 1.38
N PRO A 92 8.57 5.65 1.38
CA PRO A 92 9.73 6.43 1.84
C PRO A 92 9.91 7.69 1.00
N GLY A 93 9.88 8.85 1.65
CA GLY A 93 10.07 10.15 1.02
C GLY A 93 8.84 10.81 0.42
N ILE A 94 7.67 10.14 0.37
CA ILE A 94 6.45 10.72 -0.20
C ILE A 94 6.03 12.00 0.51
N PHE A 95 6.14 12.04 1.83
CA PHE A 95 5.80 13.22 2.63
C PHE A 95 6.58 14.45 2.17
N GLY A 96 7.91 14.33 2.05
CA GLY A 96 8.76 15.44 1.60
C GLY A 96 8.47 15.89 0.16
N VAL A 97 8.13 14.95 -0.73
CA VAL A 97 7.74 15.27 -2.12
C VAL A 97 6.44 16.04 -2.15
N VAL A 98 5.43 15.61 -1.39
CA VAL A 98 4.14 16.30 -1.32
C VAL A 98 4.29 17.67 -0.66
N GLU A 99 4.99 17.76 0.47
CA GLU A 99 5.24 18.99 1.20
C GLU A 99 5.94 20.04 0.33
N ALA A 100 6.95 19.62 -0.44
CA ALA A 100 7.68 20.51 -1.36
C ALA A 100 6.88 20.95 -2.60
N ASN A 101 5.71 20.36 -2.85
CA ASN A 101 4.90 20.60 -4.05
C ASN A 101 3.39 20.69 -3.74
N LEU A 102 3.04 21.25 -2.59
CA LEU A 102 1.64 21.32 -2.13
C LEU A 102 0.69 21.94 -3.16
N ASP A 103 1.14 22.95 -3.88
CA ASP A 103 0.39 23.61 -4.96
C ASP A 103 -0.01 22.62 -6.06
N LYS A 104 0.90 21.71 -6.43
CA LYS A 104 0.67 20.71 -7.46
C LYS A 104 -0.27 19.60 -7.01
N PHE A 105 -0.24 19.26 -5.72
CA PHE A 105 -1.08 18.21 -5.13
C PHE A 105 -2.40 18.74 -4.57
N SER A 106 -2.63 20.04 -4.55
CA SER A 106 -3.90 20.63 -4.10
C SER A 106 -5.06 20.10 -4.94
N ALA A 107 -6.13 19.65 -4.28
CA ALA A 107 -7.34 19.11 -4.89
C ALA A 107 -8.53 19.26 -3.93
N ASP A 108 -9.75 19.26 -4.47
CA ASP A 108 -10.99 19.31 -3.70
C ASP A 108 -11.42 17.92 -3.22
N VAL A 109 -11.07 16.89 -3.99
CA VAL A 109 -11.40 15.49 -3.68
C VAL A 109 -10.17 14.62 -3.88
N PHE A 110 -9.89 13.74 -2.93
CA PHE A 110 -8.86 12.72 -3.01
C PHE A 110 -9.49 11.32 -3.10
N ILE A 111 -9.10 10.54 -4.11
CA ILE A 111 -9.56 9.16 -4.31
C ILE A 111 -8.36 8.23 -4.35
N ALA A 112 -8.16 7.47 -3.28
CA ALA A 112 -7.18 6.39 -3.21
C ALA A 112 -7.89 5.05 -3.45
N SER A 113 -7.69 4.48 -4.63
CA SER A 113 -8.24 3.16 -4.97
C SER A 113 -7.24 2.09 -4.57
N ASP A 114 -7.11 1.89 -3.25
CA ASP A 114 -6.16 0.96 -2.66
C ASP A 114 -6.78 0.28 -1.43
N GLY A 115 -7.80 -0.51 -1.69
CA GLY A 115 -8.50 -1.23 -0.66
C GLY A 115 -9.21 -2.46 -1.20
N PRO A 116 -9.21 -3.56 -0.45
CA PRO A 116 -9.89 -4.78 -0.84
C PRO A 116 -11.41 -4.59 -0.82
N ARG A 117 -12.12 -5.22 -1.74
CA ARG A 117 -13.57 -5.37 -1.61
C ARG A 117 -13.91 -6.38 -0.52
N ILE A 118 -15.05 -6.20 0.13
CA ILE A 118 -15.59 -7.18 1.07
C ILE A 118 -15.93 -8.49 0.35
N SER A 119 -16.49 -8.38 -0.86
CA SER A 119 -16.67 -9.49 -1.80
C SER A 119 -16.67 -8.95 -3.24
N PRO A 120 -16.41 -9.80 -4.26
CA PRO A 120 -16.45 -9.39 -5.67
C PRO A 120 -17.78 -8.76 -6.09
N GLU A 121 -18.89 -9.26 -5.55
CA GLU A 121 -20.25 -8.85 -5.89
C GLU A 121 -20.69 -7.57 -5.17
N ARG A 122 -19.92 -7.12 -4.17
CA ARG A 122 -20.29 -5.97 -3.34
C ARG A 122 -19.38 -4.78 -3.61
N PRO A 123 -19.85 -3.76 -4.36
CA PRO A 123 -19.13 -2.49 -4.47
C PRO A 123 -18.85 -1.93 -3.07
N THR A 124 -17.59 -1.53 -2.84
CA THR A 124 -17.16 -1.07 -1.51
C THR A 124 -16.46 0.27 -1.64
N ILE A 125 -16.88 1.24 -0.84
CA ILE A 125 -16.22 2.54 -0.68
C ILE A 125 -15.84 2.69 0.78
N PHE A 126 -14.56 2.94 1.05
CA PHE A 126 -14.06 3.26 2.37
C PHE A 126 -14.04 4.78 2.54
N LEU A 127 -14.68 5.27 3.58
CA LEU A 127 -14.73 6.71 3.87
C LEU A 127 -13.61 7.19 4.80
N GLY A 128 -12.65 6.33 5.07
CA GLY A 128 -11.49 6.63 5.90
C GLY A 128 -10.63 5.39 6.13
N ALA A 129 -9.48 5.58 6.78
CA ALA A 129 -8.54 4.54 7.11
C ALA A 129 -8.26 4.53 8.61
N ARG A 130 -7.87 3.35 9.13
CA ARG A 130 -7.35 3.23 10.49
C ARG A 130 -5.93 3.80 10.53
N GLY A 131 -5.57 4.40 11.66
CA GLY A 131 -4.17 4.71 11.92
C GLY A 131 -3.36 3.41 12.04
N CYS A 132 -2.17 3.41 11.45
CA CYS A 132 -1.18 2.36 11.61
C CYS A 132 0.16 2.99 11.98
N ARG A 133 0.87 2.37 12.91
CA ARG A 133 2.25 2.78 13.24
C ARG A 133 3.10 1.54 13.46
N ASN A 134 4.12 1.40 12.65
CA ASN A 134 5.13 0.38 12.82
C ASN A 134 6.22 0.88 13.78
N PHE A 135 6.71 -0.01 14.61
CA PHE A 135 7.86 0.25 15.48
C PHE A 135 8.67 -1.04 15.65
N GLU A 136 9.92 -0.87 15.94
CA GLU A 136 10.85 -1.96 16.23
C GLU A 136 11.31 -1.88 17.68
N LEU A 137 11.29 -3.01 18.37
CA LEU A 137 11.86 -3.15 19.70
C LEU A 137 13.18 -3.89 19.59
N VAL A 138 14.28 -3.21 19.90
CA VAL A 138 15.62 -3.79 19.87
C VAL A 138 16.16 -3.90 21.28
N LEU A 139 16.48 -5.12 21.71
CA LEU A 139 17.11 -5.39 22.98
C LEU A 139 18.52 -5.94 22.77
N LYS A 140 19.53 -5.13 23.10
CA LYS A 140 20.93 -5.52 23.06
C LYS A 140 21.44 -5.69 24.48
N CYS A 141 21.52 -6.93 24.97
CA CYS A 141 22.00 -7.22 26.32
C CYS A 141 23.54 -7.22 26.43
N ARG A 142 24.24 -7.62 25.36
CA ARG A 142 25.69 -7.72 25.29
C ARG A 142 26.19 -7.85 23.87
N ASP A 143 27.49 -7.73 23.68
CA ASP A 143 28.15 -7.96 22.41
C ASP A 143 28.52 -9.44 22.24
N GLY A 144 28.31 -9.95 20.98
CA GLY A 144 28.63 -11.32 20.61
C GLY A 144 27.67 -12.39 21.16
N GLY A 145 27.86 -13.62 20.69
CA GLY A 145 27.15 -14.81 21.14
C GLY A 145 27.88 -15.53 22.28
N HIS A 146 27.13 -16.19 23.18
CA HIS A 146 27.64 -16.95 24.29
C HIS A 146 27.10 -18.38 24.22
N HIS A 147 27.97 -19.37 24.35
CA HIS A 147 27.59 -20.77 24.31
C HIS A 147 26.70 -21.15 25.50
N SER A 148 25.53 -21.70 25.25
CA SER A 148 24.54 -22.00 26.29
C SER A 148 25.02 -23.03 27.31
N GLY A 149 25.89 -23.97 26.92
CA GLY A 149 26.48 -24.96 27.85
C GLY A 149 27.35 -24.35 28.95
N ASN A 150 27.94 -23.18 28.72
CA ASN A 150 28.76 -22.48 29.67
C ASN A 150 28.01 -21.37 30.44
N TRP A 151 27.02 -20.76 29.77
CA TRP A 151 26.41 -19.53 30.24
C TRP A 151 24.89 -19.62 30.43
N GLY A 152 24.28 -20.78 30.07
CA GLY A 152 22.86 -20.99 30.29
C GLY A 152 22.46 -20.87 31.76
N GLY A 153 21.43 -20.11 32.03
CA GLY A 153 20.95 -19.81 33.35
C GLY A 153 21.76 -18.74 34.13
N LEU A 154 22.97 -18.40 33.68
CA LEU A 154 23.78 -17.35 34.32
C LEU A 154 23.56 -15.98 33.63
N LEU A 155 23.46 -15.96 32.34
CA LEU A 155 23.22 -14.72 31.59
C LEU A 155 21.73 -14.53 31.29
N THR A 156 21.29 -13.27 31.35
CA THR A 156 19.94 -12.89 31.01
C THR A 156 19.64 -13.27 29.59
N ASN A 157 18.52 -13.97 29.36
CA ASN A 157 18.04 -14.32 28.06
C ASN A 157 17.24 -13.13 27.45
N PRO A 158 17.70 -12.52 26.34
CA PRO A 158 17.03 -11.37 25.74
C PRO A 158 15.61 -11.69 25.27
N GLY A 159 15.34 -12.93 24.83
CA GLY A 159 14.00 -13.34 24.42
C GLY A 159 12.98 -13.30 25.57
N ILE A 160 13.39 -13.73 26.78
CA ILE A 160 12.52 -13.66 27.98
C ILE A 160 12.24 -12.20 28.35
N VAL A 161 13.27 -11.35 28.35
CA VAL A 161 13.10 -9.92 28.65
C VAL A 161 12.19 -9.25 27.62
N MET A 162 12.37 -9.57 26.34
CA MET A 162 11.53 -9.04 25.27
C MET A 162 10.07 -9.50 25.43
N ALA A 163 9.81 -10.74 25.80
CA ALA A 163 8.47 -11.24 26.06
C ALA A 163 7.77 -10.46 27.19
N HIS A 164 8.50 -10.13 28.25
CA HIS A 164 7.99 -9.27 29.34
C HIS A 164 7.75 -7.83 28.87
N ALA A 165 8.63 -7.27 28.04
CA ALA A 165 8.45 -5.95 27.46
C ALA A 165 7.19 -5.91 26.58
N LEU A 166 6.99 -6.88 25.70
CA LEU A 166 5.77 -6.99 24.88
C LEU A 166 4.51 -7.11 25.75
N LYS A 167 4.55 -7.92 26.80
CA LYS A 167 3.42 -8.04 27.73
C LYS A 167 3.05 -6.72 28.41
N SER A 168 4.01 -5.82 28.63
CA SER A 168 3.73 -4.51 29.24
C SER A 168 3.07 -3.52 28.28
N ILE A 169 3.18 -3.75 26.98
CA ILE A 169 2.64 -2.89 25.91
C ILE A 169 1.30 -3.42 25.45
N VAL A 170 1.13 -4.75 25.36
CA VAL A 170 -0.06 -5.38 24.80
C VAL A 170 -0.74 -6.23 25.87
N SER A 171 -2.06 -6.03 26.02
CA SER A 171 -2.87 -6.85 26.93
C SER A 171 -3.02 -8.28 26.40
N PRO A 172 -3.46 -9.26 27.25
CA PRO A 172 -3.75 -10.62 26.79
C PRO A 172 -4.75 -10.74 25.65
N ASN A 173 -5.59 -9.72 25.46
CA ASN A 173 -6.61 -9.65 24.41
C ASN A 173 -6.11 -8.91 23.16
N GLY A 174 -4.81 -8.61 23.05
CA GLY A 174 -4.23 -7.93 21.90
C GLY A 174 -4.56 -6.43 21.80
N LYS A 175 -4.91 -5.81 22.92
CA LYS A 175 -5.24 -4.37 22.99
C LYS A 175 -4.20 -3.62 23.81
#